data_7e57fd2e185bd8649ec596cdf20d5269
#
_entry.id   7e57fd2e185bd8649ec596cdf20d5269
#
_cell.length_a   1.000
_cell.length_b   1.000
_cell.length_c   1.000
_cell.angle_alpha   90.00
_cell.angle_beta   90.00
_cell.angle_gamma   90.00
#
_symmetry.space_group_name_H-M   'P 1'
#
loop_
_entity.id
_entity.type
_entity.pdbx_description
1 polymer ?
#
loop_
_entity_poly.entity_id
_entity_poly.type
_entity_poly.pdbx_seq_one_letter_code
_entity_poly.pdbx_strand_id
1 'polypeptide(L)'
;MDTIPVSTLPGGEPLAVGGVLFDIDGTLTRTNELIFATFNFIAEKYCGRTYEPREIIALFGPPEEGALVPIVGKDRLGAAMDDLCEYYRHNHNAMASLHAGMDDVLAFLKTKGIPLGIFTGKGRRTAMITLEALGIDGYFDMIVSGNDVVRHKPDPEGIRKFIDAYGLSPSGVLMVGDALGDITASKAAGAASVAVLWDSYDSVRVAAAGADAVFHDVSGFLRWLKTDVRYVPCGV
;
A
#
# COMPACT_ATOMS: atom_id res chain seq x y z
N MET A 1 17.72 -19.39 -13.60
CA MET A 1 17.02 -18.25 -13.00
C MET A 1 16.14 -17.68 -14.10
N ASP A 2 14.94 -18.22 -14.21
CA ASP A 2 14.00 -17.86 -15.26
C ASP A 2 13.37 -16.52 -14.87
N THR A 3 13.82 -15.45 -15.54
CA THR A 3 13.12 -14.16 -15.53
C THR A 3 11.80 -14.38 -16.23
N ILE A 4 10.70 -14.39 -15.46
CA ILE A 4 9.36 -14.27 -16.03
C ILE A 4 9.37 -12.95 -16.82
N PRO A 5 9.03 -12.96 -18.13
CA PRO A 5 9.05 -11.76 -18.91
C PRO A 5 8.08 -10.75 -18.28
N VAL A 6 8.59 -9.54 -18.03
CA VAL A 6 7.76 -8.37 -17.76
C VAL A 6 6.70 -8.32 -18.85
N SER A 7 5.43 -8.45 -18.49
CA SER A 7 4.33 -8.37 -19.43
C SER A 7 4.39 -6.98 -20.06
N THR A 8 4.85 -6.90 -21.32
CA THR A 8 4.64 -5.72 -22.13
C THR A 8 3.15 -5.61 -22.39
N LEU A 9 2.57 -4.45 -22.10
CA LEU A 9 1.18 -4.18 -22.45
C LEU A 9 0.90 -4.56 -23.91
N PRO A 10 -0.29 -5.06 -24.25
CA PRO A 10 -0.66 -5.37 -25.62
C PRO A 10 -0.54 -4.09 -26.48
N GLY A 11 0.48 -4.03 -27.33
CA GLY A 11 0.66 -2.90 -28.26
C GLY A 11 2.07 -2.35 -28.37
N GLY A 12 3.01 -2.67 -27.46
CA GLY A 12 4.42 -2.25 -27.57
C GLY A 12 4.69 -0.77 -27.29
N GLU A 13 3.67 0.04 -26.97
CA GLU A 13 3.87 1.43 -26.57
C GLU A 13 4.09 1.53 -25.02
N PRO A 14 4.94 2.48 -24.56
CA PRO A 14 5.14 2.74 -23.16
C PRO A 14 3.82 3.11 -22.45
N LEU A 15 3.60 2.60 -21.23
CA LEU A 15 2.45 2.96 -20.41
C LEU A 15 2.48 4.47 -20.11
N ALA A 16 1.42 5.19 -20.47
CA ALA A 16 1.29 6.62 -20.20
C ALA A 16 0.74 6.82 -18.77
N VAL A 17 1.55 7.38 -17.86
CA VAL A 17 1.22 7.55 -16.45
C VAL A 17 1.19 9.03 -16.09
N GLY A 18 0.04 9.50 -15.59
CA GLY A 18 -0.19 10.85 -15.08
C GLY A 18 -0.22 10.93 -13.55
N GLY A 19 -0.26 9.80 -12.84
CA GLY A 19 -0.22 9.74 -11.38
C GLY A 19 0.03 8.33 -10.86
N VAL A 20 0.64 8.21 -9.68
CA VAL A 20 0.97 6.91 -9.08
C VAL A 20 0.41 6.84 -7.66
N LEU A 21 -0.28 5.74 -7.38
CA LEU A 21 -0.73 5.37 -6.04
C LEU A 21 0.06 4.16 -5.53
N PHE A 22 0.43 4.19 -4.27
CA PHE A 22 1.08 3.09 -3.58
C PHE A 22 0.25 2.59 -2.40
N ASP A 23 0.26 1.29 -2.17
CA ASP A 23 -0.02 0.77 -0.83
C ASP A 23 1.21 0.98 0.06
N ILE A 24 1.05 0.80 1.39
CA ILE A 24 2.13 0.99 2.37
C ILE A 24 2.75 -0.36 2.75
N ASP A 25 1.99 -1.16 3.50
CA ASP A 25 2.48 -2.37 4.16
C ASP A 25 2.74 -3.47 3.11
N GLY A 26 3.95 -4.02 3.07
CA GLY A 26 4.34 -5.02 2.05
C GLY A 26 4.71 -4.44 0.68
N THR A 27 4.35 -3.19 0.41
CA THR A 27 4.62 -2.49 -0.86
C THR A 27 5.79 -1.51 -0.73
N LEU A 28 5.60 -0.42 0.02
CA LEU A 28 6.65 0.55 0.32
C LEU A 28 7.54 0.07 1.45
N THR A 29 6.95 -0.58 2.45
CA THR A 29 7.55 -0.80 3.77
C THR A 29 7.50 -2.26 4.20
N ARG A 30 8.52 -2.64 4.98
CA ARG A 30 8.58 -3.88 5.75
C ARG A 30 8.05 -3.59 7.15
N THR A 31 6.75 -3.75 7.34
CA THR A 31 6.04 -3.41 8.59
C THR A 31 5.35 -4.61 9.21
N ASN A 32 5.40 -5.77 8.58
CA ASN A 32 4.65 -6.96 8.97
C ASN A 32 4.95 -7.42 10.41
N GLU A 33 6.22 -7.46 10.81
CA GLU A 33 6.61 -7.84 12.18
C GLU A 33 6.07 -6.84 13.20
N LEU A 34 6.13 -5.54 12.90
CA LEU A 34 5.60 -4.50 13.77
C LEU A 34 4.08 -4.61 13.90
N ILE A 35 3.37 -4.88 12.81
CA ILE A 35 1.91 -5.07 12.82
C ILE A 35 1.54 -6.25 13.72
N PHE A 36 2.17 -7.41 13.53
CA PHE A 36 1.90 -8.61 14.34
C PHE A 36 2.21 -8.39 15.83
N ALA A 37 3.35 -7.77 16.14
CA ALA A 37 3.72 -7.45 17.51
C ALA A 37 2.72 -6.48 18.14
N THR A 38 2.25 -5.47 17.40
CA THR A 38 1.29 -4.48 17.87
C THR A 38 -0.08 -5.10 18.15
N PHE A 39 -0.60 -5.93 17.24
CA PHE A 39 -1.86 -6.64 17.46
C PHE A 39 -1.78 -7.59 18.67
N ASN A 40 -0.67 -8.31 18.82
CA ASN A 40 -0.46 -9.20 19.97
C ASN A 40 -0.30 -8.44 21.27
N PHE A 41 0.38 -7.30 21.29
CA PHE A 41 0.45 -6.42 22.46
C PHE A 41 -0.96 -6.01 22.93
N ILE A 42 -1.83 -5.59 22.01
CA ILE A 42 -3.21 -5.23 22.35
C ILE A 42 -4.03 -6.44 22.80
N ALA A 43 -3.93 -7.56 22.11
CA ALA A 43 -4.67 -8.77 22.45
C ALA A 43 -4.26 -9.32 23.82
N GLU A 44 -2.99 -9.32 24.15
CA GLU A 44 -2.49 -9.73 25.46
C GLU A 44 -2.97 -8.78 26.56
N LYS A 45 -2.80 -7.46 26.35
CA LYS A 45 -3.21 -6.43 27.34
C LYS A 45 -4.71 -6.45 27.64
N TYR A 46 -5.55 -6.63 26.63
CA TYR A 46 -7.01 -6.50 26.75
C TYR A 46 -7.77 -7.81 26.90
N CYS A 47 -7.19 -8.94 26.44
CA CYS A 47 -7.86 -10.24 26.39
C CYS A 47 -7.04 -11.38 26.96
N GLY A 48 -5.78 -11.17 27.36
CA GLY A 48 -4.91 -12.19 27.93
C GLY A 48 -4.57 -13.32 26.95
N ARG A 49 -4.56 -13.04 25.63
CA ARG A 49 -4.21 -14.02 24.59
C ARG A 49 -3.37 -13.41 23.50
N THR A 50 -2.68 -14.26 22.74
CA THR A 50 -1.96 -13.89 21.52
C THR A 50 -2.59 -14.58 20.31
N TYR A 51 -2.29 -14.08 19.13
CA TYR A 51 -2.74 -14.56 17.84
C TYR A 51 -1.56 -14.99 16.99
N GLU A 52 -1.73 -16.07 16.25
CA GLU A 52 -0.79 -16.44 15.19
C GLU A 52 -0.85 -15.46 14.01
N PRO A 53 0.24 -15.29 13.23
CA PRO A 53 0.24 -14.37 12.09
C PRO A 53 -0.95 -14.54 11.14
N ARG A 54 -1.38 -15.78 10.87
CA ARG A 54 -2.53 -16.07 10.00
C ARG A 54 -3.85 -15.55 10.56
N GLU A 55 -4.00 -15.56 11.88
CA GLU A 55 -5.21 -15.05 12.55
C GLU A 55 -5.25 -13.53 12.44
N ILE A 56 -4.10 -12.84 12.55
CA ILE A 56 -3.99 -11.40 12.40
C ILE A 56 -4.24 -10.99 10.94
N ILE A 57 -3.64 -11.69 9.97
CA ILE A 57 -3.87 -11.45 8.53
C ILE A 57 -5.36 -11.59 8.17
N ALA A 58 -6.08 -12.51 8.79
CA ALA A 58 -7.52 -12.68 8.58
C ALA A 58 -8.37 -11.48 9.07
N LEU A 59 -7.80 -10.58 9.87
CA LEU A 59 -8.44 -9.34 10.31
C LEU A 59 -8.19 -8.17 9.33
N PHE A 60 -7.30 -8.33 8.36
CA PHE A 60 -6.95 -7.28 7.41
C PHE A 60 -8.12 -7.00 6.45
N GLY A 61 -8.20 -5.76 6.00
CA GLY A 61 -9.26 -5.24 5.14
C GLY A 61 -9.81 -3.91 5.66
N PRO A 62 -10.48 -3.88 6.83
CA PRO A 62 -10.79 -2.63 7.51
C PRO A 62 -9.55 -2.03 8.18
N PRO A 63 -9.56 -0.70 8.50
CA PRO A 63 -8.53 -0.10 9.34
C PRO A 63 -8.49 -0.74 10.74
N GLU A 64 -7.44 -0.46 11.51
CA GLU A 64 -7.18 -1.08 12.81
C GLU A 64 -8.37 -0.98 13.77
N GLU A 65 -9.14 0.11 13.73
CA GLU A 65 -10.37 0.24 14.53
C GLU A 65 -11.35 -0.90 14.25
N GLY A 66 -11.57 -1.20 12.97
CA GLY A 66 -12.44 -2.30 12.56
C GLY A 66 -11.89 -3.68 12.92
N ALA A 67 -10.59 -3.86 12.75
CA ALA A 67 -9.89 -5.10 13.05
C ALA A 67 -9.83 -5.38 14.57
N LEU A 68 -9.78 -4.34 15.41
CA LEU A 68 -9.71 -4.50 16.89
C LEU A 68 -11.06 -4.75 17.55
N VAL A 69 -12.18 -4.32 16.95
CA VAL A 69 -13.51 -4.51 17.57
C VAL A 69 -13.78 -5.96 18.00
N PRO A 70 -13.49 -6.99 17.18
CA PRO A 70 -13.68 -8.39 17.62
C PRO A 70 -12.77 -8.81 18.77
N ILE A 71 -11.65 -8.14 18.96
CA ILE A 71 -10.65 -8.46 20.00
C ILE A 71 -11.01 -7.77 21.31
N VAL A 72 -11.21 -6.46 21.29
CA VAL A 72 -11.31 -5.66 22.53
C VAL A 72 -12.73 -5.25 22.90
N GLY A 73 -13.69 -5.37 21.97
CA GLY A 73 -15.04 -4.85 22.12
C GLY A 73 -15.13 -3.33 21.91
N LYS A 74 -16.35 -2.84 21.61
CA LYS A 74 -16.57 -1.43 21.27
C LYS A 74 -16.24 -0.47 22.42
N ASP A 75 -16.53 -0.87 23.66
CA ASP A 75 -16.37 -0.01 24.85
C ASP A 75 -14.90 0.30 25.16
N ARG A 76 -13.98 -0.60 24.80
CA ARG A 76 -12.55 -0.45 25.04
C ARG A 76 -11.78 0.02 23.82
N LEU A 77 -12.44 0.15 22.66
CA LEU A 77 -11.78 0.43 21.39
C LEU A 77 -10.94 1.71 21.42
N GLY A 78 -11.46 2.80 21.97
CA GLY A 78 -10.74 4.08 22.04
C GLY A 78 -9.40 3.94 22.78
N ALA A 79 -9.42 3.38 23.99
CA ALA A 79 -8.21 3.16 24.78
C ALA A 79 -7.26 2.17 24.10
N ALA A 80 -7.78 1.12 23.47
CA ALA A 80 -6.97 0.15 22.74
C ALA A 80 -6.29 0.77 21.51
N MET A 81 -6.96 1.67 20.81
CA MET A 81 -6.37 2.41 19.67
C MET A 81 -5.27 3.38 20.11
N ASP A 82 -5.42 4.02 21.28
CA ASP A 82 -4.37 4.89 21.81
C ASP A 82 -3.13 4.08 22.20
N ASP A 83 -3.31 2.98 22.93
CA ASP A 83 -2.24 2.03 23.25
C ASP A 83 -1.58 1.44 21.99
N LEU A 84 -2.38 1.09 20.97
CA LEU A 84 -1.89 0.60 19.69
C LEU A 84 -0.96 1.62 19.03
N CYS A 85 -1.41 2.85 18.90
CA CYS A 85 -0.62 3.90 18.25
C CYS A 85 0.64 4.25 19.04
N GLU A 86 0.59 4.21 20.39
CA GLU A 86 1.76 4.41 21.24
C GLU A 86 2.78 3.29 21.05
N TYR A 87 2.35 2.03 21.14
CA TYR A 87 3.21 0.87 20.93
C TYR A 87 3.82 0.87 19.52
N TYR A 88 2.99 1.12 18.48
CA TYR A 88 3.39 1.18 17.09
C TYR A 88 4.47 2.24 16.86
N ARG A 89 4.27 3.45 17.39
CA ARG A 89 5.25 4.54 17.27
C ARG A 89 6.56 4.24 17.99
N HIS A 90 6.46 3.70 19.22
CA HIS A 90 7.64 3.40 20.03
C HIS A 90 8.56 2.35 19.38
N ASN A 91 7.97 1.33 18.76
CA ASN A 91 8.70 0.21 18.19
C ASN A 91 9.01 0.37 16.69
N HIS A 92 8.48 1.41 16.04
CA HIS A 92 8.55 1.57 14.58
C HIS A 92 10.00 1.49 14.05
N ASN A 93 10.90 2.30 14.58
CA ASN A 93 12.29 2.38 14.08
C ASN A 93 13.10 1.09 14.30
N ALA A 94 12.68 0.26 15.25
CA ALA A 94 13.35 -1.02 15.50
C ALA A 94 12.82 -2.17 14.63
N MET A 95 11.54 -2.09 14.19
CA MET A 95 10.84 -3.22 13.58
C MET A 95 10.34 -2.93 12.15
N ALA A 96 10.45 -1.71 11.66
CA ALA A 96 9.98 -1.31 10.35
C ALA A 96 11.05 -0.57 9.55
N SER A 97 11.00 -0.70 8.24
CA SER A 97 11.90 -0.02 7.31
C SER A 97 11.28 0.11 5.93
N LEU A 98 11.82 0.97 5.08
CA LEU A 98 11.56 0.91 3.65
C LEU A 98 12.14 -0.38 3.05
N HIS A 99 11.54 -0.88 1.98
CA HIS A 99 12.21 -1.86 1.12
C HIS A 99 13.45 -1.21 0.48
N ALA A 100 14.54 -1.96 0.43
CA ALA A 100 15.81 -1.45 -0.12
C ALA A 100 15.63 -0.93 -1.55
N GLY A 101 16.03 0.32 -1.81
CA GLY A 101 15.90 1.01 -3.09
C GLY A 101 14.54 1.68 -3.34
N MET A 102 13.61 1.65 -2.38
CA MET A 102 12.32 2.33 -2.52
C MET A 102 12.46 3.85 -2.42
N ASP A 103 13.43 4.34 -1.67
CA ASP A 103 13.85 5.74 -1.64
C ASP A 103 14.25 6.25 -3.04
N ASP A 104 15.02 5.45 -3.80
CA ASP A 104 15.37 5.75 -5.19
C ASP A 104 14.13 5.78 -6.11
N VAL A 105 13.15 4.89 -5.89
CA VAL A 105 11.88 4.88 -6.63
C VAL A 105 11.10 6.16 -6.38
N LEU A 106 10.92 6.55 -5.12
CA LEU A 106 10.17 7.75 -4.75
C LEU A 106 10.87 9.02 -5.26
N ALA A 107 12.20 9.12 -5.07
CA ALA A 107 13.00 10.23 -5.56
C ALA A 107 12.90 10.35 -7.09
N PHE A 108 13.00 9.24 -7.82
CA PHE A 108 12.84 9.22 -9.29
C PHE A 108 11.45 9.71 -9.71
N LEU A 109 10.38 9.18 -9.13
CA LEU A 109 9.01 9.58 -9.48
C LEU A 109 8.74 11.06 -9.19
N LYS A 110 9.27 11.60 -8.07
CA LYS A 110 9.14 13.01 -7.75
C LYS A 110 9.72 13.93 -8.83
N THR A 111 10.77 13.48 -9.57
CA THR A 111 11.34 14.24 -10.70
C THR A 111 10.41 14.32 -11.91
N LYS A 112 9.33 13.52 -11.95
CA LYS A 112 8.44 13.46 -13.12
C LYS A 112 7.33 14.52 -13.08
N GLY A 113 7.14 15.21 -11.96
CA GLY A 113 6.13 16.26 -11.83
C GLY A 113 4.68 15.75 -11.93
N ILE A 114 4.46 14.49 -11.59
CA ILE A 114 3.14 13.87 -11.51
C ILE A 114 2.74 13.69 -10.04
N PRO A 115 1.44 13.71 -9.68
CA PRO A 115 0.99 13.46 -8.33
C PRO A 115 1.33 12.04 -7.90
N LEU A 116 1.84 11.93 -6.67
CA LEU A 116 2.07 10.68 -5.96
C LEU A 116 1.09 10.59 -4.80
N GLY A 117 0.47 9.43 -4.61
CA GLY A 117 -0.46 9.22 -3.52
C GLY A 117 -0.30 7.87 -2.84
N ILE A 118 -0.94 7.77 -1.69
CA ILE A 118 -1.13 6.54 -0.93
C ILE A 118 -2.59 6.10 -1.05
N PHE A 119 -2.82 4.81 -1.29
CA PHE A 119 -4.11 4.18 -1.05
C PHE A 119 -3.88 2.88 -0.27
N THR A 120 -4.21 2.90 1.02
CA THR A 120 -3.94 1.80 1.94
C THR A 120 -5.17 1.39 2.75
N GLY A 121 -5.26 0.10 3.10
CA GLY A 121 -6.23 -0.39 4.07
C GLY A 121 -5.92 0.03 5.51
N LYS A 122 -4.67 0.40 5.77
CA LYS A 122 -4.19 0.87 7.07
C LYS A 122 -4.97 2.11 7.55
N GLY A 123 -5.19 2.21 8.88
CA GLY A 123 -5.81 3.39 9.47
C GLY A 123 -4.91 4.64 9.35
N ARG A 124 -5.53 5.82 9.32
CA ARG A 124 -4.80 7.08 9.13
C ARG A 124 -3.73 7.33 10.19
N ARG A 125 -4.01 7.00 11.45
CA ARG A 125 -3.07 7.23 12.56
C ARG A 125 -1.76 6.45 12.36
N THR A 126 -1.86 5.16 12.09
CA THR A 126 -0.70 4.27 11.88
C THR A 126 -0.02 4.51 10.54
N ALA A 127 -0.77 4.85 9.49
CA ALA A 127 -0.21 5.25 8.21
C ALA A 127 0.69 6.50 8.36
N MET A 128 0.20 7.54 9.03
CA MET A 128 1.01 8.76 9.27
C MET A 128 2.23 8.48 10.14
N ILE A 129 2.10 7.66 11.19
CA ILE A 129 3.27 7.25 12.00
C ILE A 129 4.34 6.60 11.11
N THR A 130 3.94 5.70 10.20
CA THR A 130 4.89 5.03 9.30
C THR A 130 5.57 6.01 8.34
N LEU A 131 4.79 6.86 7.67
CA LEU A 131 5.33 7.79 6.68
C LEU A 131 6.29 8.81 7.32
N GLU A 132 5.91 9.38 8.47
CA GLU A 132 6.70 10.34 9.23
C GLU A 132 7.98 9.71 9.80
N ALA A 133 7.88 8.52 10.42
CA ALA A 133 9.03 7.83 11.00
C ALA A 133 10.09 7.44 9.95
N LEU A 134 9.65 7.16 8.72
CA LEU A 134 10.54 6.84 7.60
C LEU A 134 10.96 8.08 6.79
N GLY A 135 10.42 9.27 7.10
CA GLY A 135 10.74 10.52 6.43
C GLY A 135 10.30 10.57 4.97
N ILE A 136 9.22 9.87 4.63
CA ILE A 136 8.70 9.77 3.26
C ILE A 136 7.36 10.46 3.06
N ASP A 137 6.77 11.04 4.10
CA ASP A 137 5.50 11.77 4.05
C ASP A 137 5.50 12.89 3.01
N GLY A 138 6.61 13.61 2.87
CA GLY A 138 6.79 14.71 1.90
C GLY A 138 6.81 14.30 0.42
N TYR A 139 6.84 13.00 0.10
CA TYR A 139 6.73 12.54 -1.28
C TYR A 139 5.30 12.53 -1.79
N PHE A 140 4.31 12.39 -0.91
CA PHE A 140 2.93 12.11 -1.29
C PHE A 140 2.05 13.36 -1.24
N ASP A 141 1.40 13.64 -2.36
CA ASP A 141 0.49 14.77 -2.53
C ASP A 141 -0.92 14.46 -1.99
N MET A 142 -1.27 13.17 -1.86
CA MET A 142 -2.54 12.70 -1.31
C MET A 142 -2.38 11.38 -0.55
N ILE A 143 -3.03 11.26 0.60
CA ILE A 143 -3.08 10.03 1.38
C ILE A 143 -4.55 9.63 1.55
N VAL A 144 -4.91 8.44 1.03
CA VAL A 144 -6.21 7.81 1.23
C VAL A 144 -6.00 6.56 2.08
N SER A 145 -6.33 6.66 3.35
CA SER A 145 -6.28 5.59 4.33
C SER A 145 -7.60 4.82 4.40
N GLY A 146 -7.63 3.73 5.16
CA GLY A 146 -8.87 2.99 5.41
C GLY A 146 -9.97 3.84 6.08
N ASN A 147 -9.60 4.89 6.83
CA ASN A 147 -10.57 5.81 7.44
C ASN A 147 -11.16 6.84 6.46
N ASP A 148 -10.59 6.99 5.27
CA ASP A 148 -11.01 7.99 4.29
C ASP A 148 -11.97 7.46 3.24
N VAL A 149 -12.30 6.17 3.31
CA VAL A 149 -13.21 5.49 2.38
C VAL A 149 -14.35 4.81 3.14
N VAL A 150 -15.50 4.72 2.50
CA VAL A 150 -16.64 3.94 3.00
C VAL A 150 -16.48 2.47 2.64
N ARG A 151 -15.97 2.21 1.45
CA ARG A 151 -15.72 0.86 0.94
C ARG A 151 -14.21 0.67 0.76
N HIS A 152 -13.67 -0.28 1.56
CA HIS A 152 -12.26 -0.62 1.52
C HIS A 152 -11.91 -1.44 0.27
N LYS A 153 -10.60 -1.56 -0.03
CA LYS A 153 -10.12 -2.51 -1.05
C LYS A 153 -10.78 -3.88 -0.84
N PRO A 154 -11.31 -4.51 -1.87
CA PRO A 154 -11.06 -4.29 -3.31
C PRO A 154 -11.97 -3.26 -3.99
N ASP A 155 -12.74 -2.44 -3.28
CA ASP A 155 -13.52 -1.35 -3.91
C ASP A 155 -12.57 -0.26 -4.44
N PRO A 156 -12.84 0.31 -5.63
CA PRO A 156 -12.00 1.33 -6.25
C PRO A 156 -12.16 2.74 -5.66
N GLU A 157 -12.92 2.94 -4.57
CA GLU A 157 -13.26 4.27 -4.05
C GLU A 157 -12.04 5.17 -3.84
N GLY A 158 -10.97 4.62 -3.22
CA GLY A 158 -9.77 5.42 -2.96
C GLY A 158 -9.01 5.81 -4.24
N ILE A 159 -8.97 4.94 -5.24
CA ILE A 159 -8.35 5.24 -6.55
C ILE A 159 -9.16 6.32 -7.27
N ARG A 160 -10.49 6.23 -7.24
CA ARG A 160 -11.38 7.23 -7.84
C ARG A 160 -11.22 8.61 -7.18
N LYS A 161 -11.08 8.67 -5.85
CA LYS A 161 -10.78 9.92 -5.14
C LYS A 161 -9.51 10.59 -5.65
N PHE A 162 -8.46 9.80 -5.91
CA PHE A 162 -7.22 10.32 -6.47
C PHE A 162 -7.40 10.79 -7.93
N ILE A 163 -8.07 9.99 -8.77
CA ILE A 163 -8.41 10.35 -10.15
C ILE A 163 -9.14 11.70 -10.21
N ASP A 164 -10.19 11.83 -9.40
CA ASP A 164 -11.04 13.03 -9.35
C ASP A 164 -10.27 14.26 -8.84
N ALA A 165 -9.44 14.08 -7.80
CA ALA A 165 -8.68 15.17 -7.19
C ALA A 165 -7.67 15.82 -8.17
N TYR A 166 -7.08 15.01 -9.06
CA TYR A 166 -6.06 15.48 -10.00
C TYR A 166 -6.55 15.57 -11.46
N GLY A 167 -7.82 15.29 -11.72
CA GLY A 167 -8.40 15.34 -13.07
C GLY A 167 -7.76 14.35 -14.03
N LEU A 168 -7.33 13.18 -13.54
CA LEU A 168 -6.64 12.17 -14.33
C LEU A 168 -7.62 11.29 -15.11
N SER A 169 -7.15 10.73 -16.24
CA SER A 169 -7.87 9.59 -16.83
C SER A 169 -7.63 8.34 -15.98
N PRO A 170 -8.61 7.45 -15.80
CA PRO A 170 -8.40 6.20 -15.07
C PRO A 170 -7.19 5.41 -15.58
N SER A 171 -7.07 5.25 -16.91
CA SER A 171 -5.94 4.55 -17.55
C SER A 171 -4.57 5.25 -17.37
N GLY A 172 -4.56 6.51 -16.95
CA GLY A 172 -3.35 7.28 -16.63
C GLY A 172 -2.91 7.14 -15.18
N VAL A 173 -3.60 6.39 -14.35
CA VAL A 173 -3.22 6.13 -12.96
C VAL A 173 -2.61 4.74 -12.83
N LEU A 174 -1.48 4.67 -12.14
CA LEU A 174 -0.79 3.44 -11.79
C LEU A 174 -0.98 3.15 -10.31
N MET A 175 -1.61 2.02 -9.96
CA MET A 175 -1.67 1.52 -8.58
C MET A 175 -0.62 0.43 -8.37
N VAL A 176 0.22 0.60 -7.37
CA VAL A 176 1.28 -0.34 -6.97
C VAL A 176 0.90 -0.96 -5.63
N GLY A 177 0.80 -2.27 -5.56
CA GLY A 177 0.42 -2.98 -4.34
C GLY A 177 0.81 -4.45 -4.35
N ASP A 178 0.81 -5.08 -3.17
CA ASP A 178 1.24 -6.45 -2.93
C ASP A 178 0.08 -7.41 -2.61
N ALA A 179 -1.15 -6.90 -2.57
CA ALA A 179 -2.35 -7.67 -2.20
C ALA A 179 -3.35 -7.78 -3.36
N LEU A 180 -4.18 -8.83 -3.33
CA LEU A 180 -5.27 -9.02 -4.29
C LEU A 180 -6.24 -7.83 -4.34
N GLY A 181 -6.43 -7.17 -3.17
CA GLY A 181 -7.28 -5.99 -3.05
C GLY A 181 -6.81 -4.83 -3.92
N ASP A 182 -5.50 -4.63 -4.06
CA ASP A 182 -4.90 -3.58 -4.87
C ASP A 182 -5.19 -3.80 -6.35
N ILE A 183 -4.92 -5.01 -6.82
CA ILE A 183 -5.11 -5.37 -8.23
C ILE A 183 -6.59 -5.33 -8.62
N THR A 184 -7.46 -5.82 -7.74
CA THR A 184 -8.90 -5.82 -8.00
C THR A 184 -9.47 -4.40 -8.00
N ALA A 185 -9.06 -3.56 -7.04
CA ALA A 185 -9.47 -2.15 -6.98
C ALA A 185 -8.98 -1.36 -8.21
N SER A 186 -7.75 -1.60 -8.67
CA SER A 186 -7.19 -0.97 -9.88
C SER A 186 -8.04 -1.29 -11.10
N LYS A 187 -8.30 -2.58 -11.34
CA LYS A 187 -9.13 -3.02 -12.47
C LYS A 187 -10.54 -2.44 -12.43
N ALA A 188 -11.17 -2.42 -11.24
CA ALA A 188 -12.49 -1.85 -11.04
C ALA A 188 -12.53 -0.32 -11.24
N ALA A 189 -11.40 0.37 -11.05
CA ALA A 189 -11.24 1.79 -11.35
C ALA A 189 -10.92 2.07 -12.82
N GLY A 190 -10.49 1.08 -13.60
CA GLY A 190 -9.93 1.24 -14.93
C GLY A 190 -8.49 1.79 -14.91
N ALA A 191 -7.81 1.66 -13.76
CA ALA A 191 -6.43 2.06 -13.56
C ALA A 191 -5.47 0.91 -13.92
N ALA A 192 -4.23 1.25 -14.29
CA ALA A 192 -3.18 0.26 -14.46
C ALA A 192 -2.74 -0.28 -13.09
N SER A 193 -2.40 -1.57 -13.04
CA SER A 193 -2.04 -2.28 -11.82
C SER A 193 -0.63 -2.86 -11.88
N VAL A 194 0.16 -2.62 -10.85
CA VAL A 194 1.45 -3.26 -10.63
C VAL A 194 1.38 -4.13 -9.38
N ALA A 195 1.58 -5.42 -9.56
CA ALA A 195 1.74 -6.37 -8.47
C ALA A 195 3.20 -6.43 -8.04
N VAL A 196 3.46 -6.23 -6.76
CA VAL A 196 4.78 -6.39 -6.17
C VAL A 196 4.77 -7.58 -5.21
N LEU A 197 5.79 -8.45 -5.32
CA LEU A 197 5.78 -9.75 -4.65
C LEU A 197 6.87 -9.89 -3.58
N TRP A 198 7.67 -8.87 -3.36
CA TRP A 198 8.84 -8.92 -2.46
C TRP A 198 8.50 -9.07 -0.97
N ASP A 199 7.27 -8.74 -0.55
CA ASP A 199 6.79 -8.94 0.83
C ASP A 199 5.30 -9.31 0.91
N SER A 200 4.75 -9.84 -0.19
CA SER A 200 3.34 -10.24 -0.29
C SER A 200 3.05 -11.52 0.49
N TYR A 201 2.00 -11.52 1.31
CA TYR A 201 1.53 -12.71 2.04
C TYR A 201 0.96 -13.80 1.16
N ASP A 202 0.50 -13.46 -0.04
CA ASP A 202 -0.15 -14.37 -0.98
C ASP A 202 0.40 -14.19 -2.39
N SER A 203 1.72 -14.18 -2.50
CA SER A 203 2.45 -13.89 -3.73
C SER A 203 1.99 -14.72 -4.93
N VAL A 204 1.60 -15.99 -4.70
CA VAL A 204 1.12 -16.90 -5.76
C VAL A 204 -0.21 -16.39 -6.35
N ARG A 205 -1.19 -16.05 -5.49
CA ARG A 205 -2.48 -15.55 -5.96
C ARG A 205 -2.38 -14.14 -6.52
N VAL A 206 -1.54 -13.29 -5.94
CA VAL A 206 -1.30 -11.93 -6.43
C VAL A 206 -0.63 -11.97 -7.81
N ALA A 207 0.38 -12.82 -8.02
CA ALA A 207 0.98 -13.03 -9.33
C ALA A 207 -0.02 -13.52 -10.40
N ALA A 208 -0.97 -14.37 -9.98
CA ALA A 208 -2.02 -14.91 -10.86
C ALA A 208 -3.22 -13.96 -11.06
N ALA A 209 -3.28 -12.84 -10.35
CA ALA A 209 -4.42 -11.91 -10.39
C ALA A 209 -4.52 -11.13 -11.72
N GLY A 210 -3.53 -11.26 -12.61
CA GLY A 210 -3.52 -10.62 -13.93
C GLY A 210 -3.31 -9.11 -13.82
N ALA A 211 -2.38 -8.66 -12.98
CA ALA A 211 -1.88 -7.30 -12.99
C ALA A 211 -1.21 -6.98 -14.33
N ASP A 212 -1.16 -5.69 -14.70
CA ASP A 212 -0.54 -5.25 -15.96
C ASP A 212 0.98 -5.45 -15.95
N ALA A 213 1.62 -5.38 -14.75
CA ALA A 213 3.01 -5.77 -14.55
C ALA A 213 3.20 -6.42 -13.18
N VAL A 214 4.21 -7.30 -13.05
CA VAL A 214 4.54 -8.04 -11.84
C VAL A 214 6.04 -7.95 -11.56
N PHE A 215 6.42 -7.61 -10.32
CA PHE A 215 7.81 -7.48 -9.91
C PHE A 215 8.12 -8.26 -8.65
N HIS A 216 9.28 -8.91 -8.64
CA HIS A 216 9.79 -9.67 -7.49
C HIS A 216 10.78 -8.88 -6.64
N ASP A 217 11.33 -7.79 -7.19
CA ASP A 217 12.29 -6.92 -6.51
C ASP A 217 12.14 -5.45 -6.94
N VAL A 218 12.55 -4.56 -6.04
CA VAL A 218 12.43 -3.11 -6.22
C VAL A 218 13.31 -2.62 -7.38
N SER A 219 14.45 -3.27 -7.63
CA SER A 219 15.39 -2.83 -8.68
C SER A 219 14.82 -3.07 -10.08
N GLY A 220 14.11 -4.18 -10.28
CA GLY A 220 13.38 -4.47 -11.50
C GLY A 220 12.24 -3.48 -11.73
N PHE A 221 11.48 -3.17 -10.68
CA PHE A 221 10.43 -2.16 -10.73
C PHE A 221 10.98 -0.77 -11.08
N LEU A 222 12.06 -0.33 -10.44
CA LEU A 222 12.68 0.96 -10.75
C LEU A 222 13.19 1.04 -12.21
N ARG A 223 13.78 -0.05 -12.69
CA ARG A 223 14.23 -0.13 -14.08
C ARG A 223 13.06 0.04 -15.05
N TRP A 224 11.98 -0.69 -14.84
CA TRP A 224 10.78 -0.60 -15.64
C TRP A 224 10.17 0.80 -15.62
N LEU A 225 10.08 1.44 -14.47
CA LEU A 225 9.64 2.84 -14.36
C LEU A 225 10.48 3.79 -15.19
N LYS A 226 11.79 3.51 -15.35
CA LYS A 226 12.72 4.34 -16.13
C LYS A 226 12.66 4.11 -17.62
N THR A 227 12.31 2.91 -18.08
CA THR A 227 12.45 2.50 -19.49
C THR A 227 11.12 2.29 -20.20
N ASP A 228 10.09 1.82 -19.52
CA ASP A 228 8.85 1.34 -20.11
C ASP A 228 7.62 2.22 -19.78
N VAL A 229 7.82 3.28 -18.99
CA VAL A 229 6.77 4.21 -18.58
C VAL A 229 7.02 5.60 -19.17
N ARG A 230 6.00 6.15 -19.81
CA ARG A 230 5.97 7.54 -20.27
C ARG A 230 5.17 8.39 -19.29
N TYR A 231 5.80 9.39 -18.72
CA TYR A 231 5.14 10.29 -17.77
C TYR A 231 4.43 11.43 -18.48
N VAL A 232 3.17 11.67 -18.08
CA VAL A 232 2.32 12.72 -18.62
C VAL A 232 1.94 13.63 -17.44
N PRO A 233 2.72 14.69 -17.15
CA PRO A 233 2.38 15.64 -16.11
C PRO A 233 0.98 16.21 -16.34
N CYS A 234 0.22 16.43 -15.24
CA CYS A 234 -1.05 17.12 -15.33
C CYS A 234 -0.80 18.48 -15.97
N GLY A 235 -1.55 18.79 -17.04
CA GLY A 235 -1.36 20.05 -17.77
C GLY A 235 -1.45 21.26 -16.86
N VAL A 236 -0.43 22.11 -16.94
CA VAL A 236 -0.44 23.47 -16.43
C VAL A 236 -1.42 24.29 -17.27
#